data_b6d82541859f6f34824a0bf83cbf73c7
#
_entry.id   b6d82541859f6f34824a0bf83cbf73c7
#
_cell.length_a   1.000
_cell.length_b   1.000
_cell.length_c   1.000
_cell.angle_alpha   90.00
_cell.angle_beta   90.00
_cell.angle_gamma   90.00
#
_symmetry.space_group_name_H-M   'P 1'
#
loop_
_entity.id
_entity.type
_entity.pdbx_description
1 polymer ?
#
loop_
_entity_poly.entity_id
_entity_poly.type
_entity_poly.pdbx_seq_one_letter_code
_entity_poly.pdbx_strand_id
1 'polypeptide(L)'
;MTKRVHMDAFINGCGYSPYKRLEDAKDLKMPPSIKEYIMTTRKRVNDITEMMRENNYHMQKMTINFPKDADDNYYCRDEVFEHLKKIPEITLVSGGYGNLEFTKAGVDKGVALHKLAQILNIAADETMAVGDTENDMAIVKAAHIGVAMGNATDELKAQADYVTDTNENDGVAKAIRHFMG
;
A
#
# COMPACT_ATOMS: atom_id res chain seq x y z
N MET A 1 21.02 -18.51 -9.74
CA MET A 1 21.13 -17.23 -9.03
C MET A 1 19.86 -17.01 -8.24
N THR A 2 19.91 -16.91 -6.93
CA THR A 2 18.75 -16.58 -6.08
C THR A 2 18.38 -15.12 -6.35
N LYS A 3 17.26 -14.88 -7.01
CA LYS A 3 16.71 -13.53 -7.18
C LYS A 3 16.40 -12.96 -5.79
N ARG A 4 16.72 -11.70 -5.58
CA ARG A 4 16.54 -11.03 -4.31
C ARG A 4 15.32 -10.13 -4.38
N VAL A 5 14.46 -10.20 -3.39
CA VAL A 5 13.32 -9.29 -3.25
C VAL A 5 13.79 -8.00 -2.57
N HIS A 6 13.25 -6.87 -3.01
CA HIS A 6 13.45 -5.59 -2.34
C HIS A 6 12.47 -5.46 -1.17
N MET A 7 12.92 -4.98 -0.02
CA MET A 7 12.09 -4.81 1.18
C MET A 7 12.33 -3.46 1.83
N ASP A 8 11.21 -2.79 2.16
CA ASP A 8 11.20 -1.53 2.92
C ASP A 8 10.40 -1.67 4.21
N ALA A 9 10.98 -1.25 5.34
CA ALA A 9 10.24 -1.04 6.58
C ALA A 9 9.94 0.43 6.76
N PHE A 10 8.70 0.76 7.11
CA PHE A 10 8.27 2.12 7.42
C PHE A 10 8.15 2.29 8.93
N ILE A 11 8.93 3.22 9.46
CA ILE A 11 9.10 3.45 10.90
C ILE A 11 9.14 4.96 11.13
N ASN A 12 8.20 5.47 11.93
CA ASN A 12 8.12 6.90 12.29
C ASN A 12 8.14 7.84 11.07
N GLY A 13 7.36 7.51 10.04
CA GLY A 13 7.24 8.29 8.82
C GLY A 13 8.43 8.18 7.85
N CYS A 14 9.43 7.35 8.16
CA CYS A 14 10.60 7.12 7.31
C CYS A 14 10.60 5.71 6.74
N GLY A 15 10.99 5.55 5.48
CA GLY A 15 11.27 4.26 4.87
C GLY A 15 12.74 3.85 5.10
N TYR A 16 12.96 2.62 5.53
CA TYR A 16 14.27 2.02 5.77
C TYR A 16 14.45 0.80 4.88
N SER A 17 15.58 0.69 4.20
CA SER A 17 15.93 -0.45 3.36
C SER A 17 17.33 -0.96 3.69
N PRO A 18 17.55 -2.28 3.79
CA PRO A 18 18.89 -2.83 3.91
C PRO A 18 19.75 -2.44 2.70
N TYR A 19 21.00 -2.07 2.89
CA TYR A 19 21.93 -1.71 1.80
C TYR A 19 21.87 -2.68 0.61
N LYS A 20 21.94 -3.99 0.90
CA LYS A 20 21.90 -5.05 -0.12
C LYS A 20 20.55 -5.14 -0.84
N ARG A 21 19.44 -4.77 -0.18
CA ARG A 21 18.09 -4.86 -0.74
C ARG A 21 17.71 -3.63 -1.53
N LEU A 22 18.25 -2.46 -1.17
CA LEU A 22 18.02 -1.24 -1.93
C LEU A 22 18.63 -1.33 -3.34
N GLU A 23 19.78 -1.96 -3.50
CA GLU A 23 20.36 -2.21 -4.83
C GLU A 23 19.48 -3.14 -5.69
N ASP A 24 18.79 -4.09 -5.08
CA ASP A 24 17.86 -4.99 -5.76
C ASP A 24 16.64 -4.22 -6.35
N ALA A 25 16.33 -3.01 -5.85
CA ALA A 25 15.25 -2.16 -6.40
C ALA A 25 15.50 -1.72 -7.84
N LYS A 26 16.75 -1.68 -8.30
CA LYS A 26 17.10 -1.32 -9.69
C LYS A 26 16.54 -2.31 -10.71
N ASP A 27 16.41 -3.57 -10.32
CA ASP A 27 15.98 -4.67 -11.19
C ASP A 27 14.44 -4.85 -11.21
N LEU A 28 13.70 -4.05 -10.41
CA LEU A 28 12.24 -4.12 -10.38
C LEU A 28 11.63 -3.53 -11.67
N LYS A 29 10.61 -4.18 -12.20
CA LYS A 29 9.81 -3.66 -13.33
C LYS A 29 8.75 -2.68 -12.83
N MET A 30 9.15 -1.45 -12.60
CA MET A 30 8.28 -0.34 -12.20
C MET A 30 8.70 0.96 -12.90
N PRO A 31 7.86 2.01 -12.95
CA PRO A 31 8.21 3.29 -13.56
C PRO A 31 9.52 3.86 -13.00
N PRO A 32 10.33 4.51 -13.85
CA PRO A 32 11.59 5.13 -13.42
C PRO A 32 11.44 6.10 -12.25
N SER A 33 10.36 6.89 -12.22
CA SER A 33 10.05 7.82 -11.13
C SER A 33 9.84 7.13 -9.78
N ILE A 34 9.21 5.96 -9.78
CA ILE A 34 9.02 5.15 -8.55
C ILE A 34 10.36 4.57 -8.08
N LYS A 35 11.20 4.08 -9.01
CA LYS A 35 12.55 3.61 -8.66
C LYS A 35 13.39 4.73 -8.05
N GLU A 36 13.42 5.89 -8.68
CA GLU A 36 14.12 7.06 -8.20
C GLU A 36 13.64 7.46 -6.80
N TYR A 37 12.33 7.52 -6.60
CA TYR A 37 11.74 7.77 -5.28
C TYR A 37 12.23 6.77 -4.22
N ILE A 38 12.21 5.47 -4.51
CA ILE A 38 12.73 4.45 -3.59
C ILE A 38 14.22 4.68 -3.32
N MET A 39 15.02 4.84 -4.36
CA MET A 39 16.48 4.97 -4.25
C MET A 39 16.93 6.23 -3.49
N THR A 40 16.16 7.30 -3.55
CA THR A 40 16.53 8.61 -2.98
C THR A 40 15.94 8.85 -1.59
N THR A 41 14.79 8.25 -1.25
CA THR A 41 14.08 8.53 -0.02
C THR A 41 14.31 7.52 1.10
N ARG A 42 14.81 6.31 0.78
CA ARG A 42 15.03 5.27 1.80
C ARG A 42 16.30 5.52 2.59
N LYS A 43 16.18 5.48 3.92
CA LYS A 43 17.33 5.43 4.81
C LYS A 43 17.96 4.03 4.74
N ARG A 44 19.26 4.00 4.54
CA ARG A 44 20.00 2.74 4.36
C ARG A 44 20.47 2.22 5.72
N VAL A 45 20.21 0.94 5.97
CA VAL A 45 20.62 0.24 7.20
C VAL A 45 21.30 -1.09 6.86
N ASN A 46 22.10 -1.63 7.75
CA ASN A 46 22.69 -2.95 7.57
C ASN A 46 21.63 -4.05 7.77
N ASP A 47 20.89 -3.96 8.86
CA ASP A 47 19.80 -4.85 9.23
C ASP A 47 18.65 -4.06 9.87
N ILE A 48 17.42 -4.25 9.38
CA ILE A 48 16.22 -3.56 9.89
C ILE A 48 15.90 -4.03 11.31
N THR A 49 16.02 -5.33 11.58
CA THR A 49 15.66 -5.91 12.88
C THR A 49 16.60 -5.44 13.97
N GLU A 50 17.90 -5.42 13.68
CA GLU A 50 18.93 -4.90 14.58
C GLU A 50 18.70 -3.41 14.86
N MET A 51 18.53 -2.60 13.83
CA MET A 51 18.26 -1.17 13.95
C MET A 51 17.00 -0.89 14.79
N MET A 52 15.91 -1.65 14.57
CA MET A 52 14.69 -1.52 15.38
C MET A 52 14.93 -1.83 16.84
N ARG A 53 15.69 -2.90 17.13
CA ARG A 53 15.99 -3.33 18.50
C ARG A 53 16.87 -2.32 19.24
N GLU A 54 17.92 -1.81 18.59
CA GLU A 54 18.83 -0.82 19.16
C GLU A 54 18.17 0.52 19.49
N ASN A 55 17.19 0.93 18.67
CA ASN A 55 16.51 2.22 18.82
C ASN A 55 15.12 2.10 19.49
N ASN A 56 14.72 0.92 19.94
CA ASN A 56 13.38 0.65 20.45
C ASN A 56 12.26 1.12 19.49
N TYR A 57 12.45 0.87 18.20
CA TYR A 57 11.51 1.27 17.17
C TYR A 57 10.47 0.18 16.90
N HIS A 58 9.27 0.62 16.52
CA HIS A 58 8.20 -0.26 16.07
C HIS A 58 7.88 0.02 14.59
N MET A 59 7.86 -1.04 13.81
CA MET A 59 7.51 -0.95 12.39
C MET A 59 6.00 -0.74 12.24
N GLN A 60 5.61 0.25 11.44
CA GLN A 60 4.22 0.51 11.10
C GLN A 60 3.78 -0.27 9.86
N LYS A 61 4.67 -0.42 8.88
CA LYS A 61 4.39 -1.14 7.62
C LYS A 61 5.66 -1.76 7.05
N MET A 62 5.51 -2.92 6.41
CA MET A 62 6.52 -3.51 5.53
C MET A 62 5.98 -3.53 4.10
N THR A 63 6.84 -3.24 3.14
CA THR A 63 6.57 -3.46 1.70
C THR A 63 7.60 -4.41 1.14
N ILE A 64 7.15 -5.41 0.39
CA ILE A 64 8.01 -6.36 -0.33
C ILE A 64 7.73 -6.20 -1.82
N ASN A 65 8.75 -5.88 -2.60
CA ASN A 65 8.67 -5.75 -4.04
C ASN A 65 9.40 -6.93 -4.71
N PHE A 66 8.74 -7.54 -5.67
CA PHE A 66 9.21 -8.76 -6.32
C PHE A 66 9.72 -8.46 -7.73
N PRO A 67 10.92 -8.93 -8.11
CA PRO A 67 11.36 -8.87 -9.49
C PRO A 67 10.54 -9.82 -10.35
N LYS A 68 10.43 -9.51 -11.63
CA LYS A 68 9.82 -10.40 -12.59
C LYS A 68 10.86 -11.35 -13.21
N ASP A 69 10.42 -12.56 -13.54
CA ASP A 69 11.22 -13.54 -14.29
C ASP A 69 11.19 -13.27 -15.80
N ALA A 70 11.73 -14.20 -16.60
CA ALA A 70 11.78 -14.10 -18.05
C ALA A 70 10.39 -14.18 -18.71
N ASP A 71 9.44 -14.86 -18.05
CA ASP A 71 8.06 -15.06 -18.50
C ASP A 71 7.11 -13.99 -17.95
N ASP A 72 7.65 -12.91 -17.38
CA ASP A 72 6.93 -11.76 -16.80
C ASP A 72 6.14 -12.07 -15.53
N ASN A 73 6.36 -13.23 -14.87
CA ASN A 73 5.74 -13.57 -13.59
C ASN A 73 6.55 -12.99 -12.44
N TYR A 74 5.87 -12.60 -11.36
CA TYR A 74 6.54 -12.14 -10.14
C TYR A 74 7.24 -13.30 -9.42
N TYR A 75 8.56 -13.22 -9.31
CA TYR A 75 9.38 -14.26 -8.69
C TYR A 75 8.98 -14.49 -7.22
N CYS A 76 8.62 -15.72 -6.87
CA CYS A 76 8.24 -16.21 -5.54
C CYS A 76 7.12 -15.41 -4.82
N ARG A 77 6.41 -14.48 -5.50
CA ARG A 77 5.40 -13.63 -4.86
C ARG A 77 4.26 -14.43 -4.24
N ASP A 78 3.71 -15.37 -5.00
CA ASP A 78 2.55 -16.16 -4.55
C ASP A 78 2.92 -17.10 -3.40
N GLU A 79 4.12 -17.67 -3.42
CA GLU A 79 4.65 -18.46 -2.31
C GLU A 79 4.78 -17.61 -1.03
N VAL A 80 5.32 -16.40 -1.15
CA VAL A 80 5.45 -15.46 -0.03
C VAL A 80 4.08 -15.00 0.46
N PHE A 81 3.14 -14.72 -0.45
CA PHE A 81 1.77 -14.36 -0.10
C PHE A 81 1.08 -15.45 0.71
N GLU A 82 1.10 -16.71 0.25
CA GLU A 82 0.50 -17.84 0.96
C GLU A 82 1.17 -18.14 2.30
N HIS A 83 2.45 -17.80 2.45
CA HIS A 83 3.15 -17.90 3.72
C HIS A 83 2.73 -16.80 4.69
N LEU A 84 2.75 -15.53 4.26
CA LEU A 84 2.39 -14.39 5.09
C LEU A 84 0.91 -14.41 5.50
N LYS A 85 0.01 -14.86 4.63
CA LYS A 85 -1.42 -15.00 4.90
C LYS A 85 -1.75 -15.89 6.10
N LYS A 86 -0.84 -16.78 6.49
CA LYS A 86 -0.99 -17.68 7.66
C LYS A 86 -0.61 -17.03 8.98
N ILE A 87 -0.06 -15.82 8.95
CA ILE A 87 0.39 -15.10 10.15
C ILE A 87 -0.78 -14.24 10.67
N PRO A 88 -1.40 -14.60 11.81
CA PRO A 88 -2.59 -13.93 12.30
C PRO A 88 -2.29 -12.52 12.86
N GLU A 89 -1.02 -12.21 13.13
CA GLU A 89 -0.59 -10.94 13.72
C GLU A 89 -0.47 -9.81 12.69
N ILE A 90 -0.68 -10.09 11.39
CA ILE A 90 -0.56 -9.08 10.34
C ILE A 90 -1.85 -8.94 9.52
N THR A 91 -2.07 -7.75 9.00
CA THR A 91 -3.00 -7.47 7.89
C THR A 91 -2.16 -7.39 6.61
N LEU A 92 -2.42 -8.29 5.67
CA LEU A 92 -1.69 -8.40 4.40
C LEU A 92 -2.57 -7.85 3.26
N VAL A 93 -2.00 -6.99 2.42
CA VAL A 93 -2.64 -6.45 1.23
C VAL A 93 -1.71 -6.54 0.03
N SER A 94 -2.28 -6.63 -1.16
CA SER A 94 -1.56 -6.50 -2.43
C SER A 94 -1.63 -5.05 -2.90
N GLY A 95 -0.50 -4.47 -3.24
CA GLY A 95 -0.41 -3.12 -3.77
C GLY A 95 -0.13 -3.10 -5.26
N GLY A 96 0.12 -1.91 -5.80
CA GLY A 96 0.51 -1.74 -7.19
C GLY A 96 1.84 -2.43 -7.53
N TYR A 97 2.05 -2.73 -8.80
CA TYR A 97 3.27 -3.38 -9.32
C TYR A 97 3.59 -4.74 -8.68
N GLY A 98 2.55 -5.47 -8.22
CA GLY A 98 2.69 -6.81 -7.66
C GLY A 98 3.39 -6.88 -6.31
N ASN A 99 3.54 -5.78 -5.58
CA ASN A 99 4.11 -5.79 -4.25
C ASN A 99 3.16 -6.43 -3.22
N LEU A 100 3.70 -6.81 -2.09
CA LEU A 100 2.94 -7.17 -0.89
C LEU A 100 3.25 -6.14 0.20
N GLU A 101 2.20 -5.71 0.88
CA GLU A 101 2.31 -4.83 2.03
C GLU A 101 1.67 -5.48 3.24
N PHE A 102 2.28 -5.33 4.41
CA PHE A 102 1.64 -5.74 5.64
C PHE A 102 1.86 -4.75 6.78
N THR A 103 0.86 -4.70 7.64
CA THR A 103 0.81 -3.91 8.87
C THR A 103 0.48 -4.83 10.03
N LYS A 104 0.41 -4.32 11.25
CA LYS A 104 -0.14 -5.06 12.38
C LYS A 104 -1.59 -5.45 12.11
N ALA A 105 -1.99 -6.64 12.56
CA ALA A 105 -3.36 -7.13 12.43
C ALA A 105 -4.40 -6.09 12.89
N GLY A 106 -5.46 -5.94 12.10
CA GLY A 106 -6.51 -4.97 12.35
C GLY A 106 -6.13 -3.51 12.08
N VAL A 107 -4.98 -3.26 11.42
CA VAL A 107 -4.58 -1.93 10.96
C VAL A 107 -4.69 -1.88 9.44
N ASP A 108 -5.65 -1.13 8.94
CA ASP A 108 -5.87 -0.87 7.52
C ASP A 108 -6.30 0.59 7.28
N LYS A 109 -6.53 0.97 6.03
CA LYS A 109 -6.93 2.33 5.66
C LYS A 109 -8.33 2.69 6.19
N GLY A 110 -9.25 1.73 6.32
CA GLY A 110 -10.61 1.94 6.84
C GLY A 110 -10.59 2.26 8.33
N VAL A 111 -9.86 1.46 9.12
CA VAL A 111 -9.63 1.74 10.55
C VAL A 111 -8.96 3.09 10.75
N ALA A 112 -8.00 3.45 9.89
CA ALA A 112 -7.32 4.74 9.94
C ALA A 112 -8.28 5.91 9.64
N LEU A 113 -9.21 5.76 8.69
CA LEU A 113 -10.24 6.76 8.37
C LEU A 113 -11.12 7.03 9.61
N HIS A 114 -11.68 5.99 10.21
CA HIS A 114 -12.53 6.16 11.40
C HIS A 114 -11.78 6.80 12.56
N LYS A 115 -10.53 6.39 12.80
CA LYS A 115 -9.72 6.98 13.86
C LYS A 115 -9.42 8.46 13.61
N LEU A 116 -9.14 8.83 12.35
CA LEU A 116 -8.91 10.21 11.96
C LEU A 116 -10.18 11.05 12.13
N ALA A 117 -11.33 10.53 11.68
CA ALA A 117 -12.62 11.19 11.85
C ALA A 117 -12.93 11.46 13.34
N GLN A 118 -12.69 10.47 14.21
CA GLN A 118 -12.83 10.66 15.66
C GLN A 118 -11.93 11.75 16.24
N ILE A 119 -10.63 11.78 15.81
CA ILE A 119 -9.68 12.80 16.28
C ILE A 119 -10.11 14.20 15.85
N LEU A 120 -10.70 14.33 14.64
CA LEU A 120 -11.16 15.59 14.08
C LEU A 120 -12.59 15.96 14.46
N ASN A 121 -13.29 15.13 15.25
CA ASN A 121 -14.72 15.26 15.57
C ASN A 121 -15.61 15.34 14.32
N ILE A 122 -15.28 14.58 13.29
CA ILE A 122 -16.07 14.40 12.06
C ILE A 122 -16.99 13.19 12.29
N ALA A 123 -18.27 13.34 11.98
CA ALA A 123 -19.22 12.23 12.07
C ALA A 123 -18.96 11.18 10.99
N ALA A 124 -19.35 9.93 11.25
CA ALA A 124 -19.08 8.85 10.29
C ALA A 124 -19.78 9.08 8.94
N ASP A 125 -20.97 9.67 8.96
CA ASP A 125 -21.76 10.04 7.78
C ASP A 125 -21.26 11.29 7.04
N GLU A 126 -20.19 11.93 7.53
CA GLU A 126 -19.50 13.05 6.86
C GLU A 126 -18.20 12.60 6.17
N THR A 127 -18.00 11.30 5.98
CA THR A 127 -16.77 10.76 5.37
C THR A 127 -16.98 10.30 3.95
N MET A 128 -16.05 10.65 3.07
CA MET A 128 -15.95 10.11 1.71
C MET A 128 -14.54 9.56 1.48
N ALA A 129 -14.43 8.42 0.81
CA ALA A 129 -13.16 7.88 0.36
C ALA A 129 -13.19 7.57 -1.13
N VAL A 130 -12.05 7.78 -1.79
CA VAL A 130 -11.85 7.47 -3.20
C VAL A 130 -10.68 6.50 -3.34
N GLY A 131 -10.83 5.44 -4.11
CA GLY A 131 -9.79 4.43 -4.31
C GLY A 131 -9.77 3.86 -5.72
N ASP A 132 -8.66 3.18 -6.07
CA ASP A 132 -8.48 2.57 -7.40
C ASP A 132 -7.93 1.14 -7.37
N THR A 133 -7.39 0.67 -6.25
CA THR A 133 -6.76 -0.65 -6.14
C THR A 133 -7.25 -1.43 -4.92
N GLU A 134 -6.89 -2.72 -4.86
CA GLU A 134 -7.28 -3.64 -3.78
C GLU A 134 -6.93 -3.09 -2.38
N ASN A 135 -5.81 -2.37 -2.24
CA ASN A 135 -5.40 -1.81 -0.95
C ASN A 135 -6.30 -0.65 -0.46
N ASP A 136 -7.21 -0.15 -1.32
CA ASP A 136 -8.20 0.87 -0.99
C ASP A 136 -9.56 0.26 -0.62
N MET A 137 -9.74 -1.05 -0.78
CA MET A 137 -10.99 -1.73 -0.47
C MET A 137 -11.51 -1.42 0.94
N ALA A 138 -10.60 -1.45 1.93
CA ALA A 138 -10.96 -1.20 3.32
C ALA A 138 -11.46 0.22 3.56
N ILE A 139 -10.83 1.24 2.97
CA ILE A 139 -11.24 2.64 3.17
C ILE A 139 -12.51 2.97 2.40
N VAL A 140 -12.68 2.44 1.18
CA VAL A 140 -13.89 2.62 0.36
C VAL A 140 -15.10 2.01 1.06
N LYS A 141 -14.96 0.84 1.69
CA LYS A 141 -16.04 0.22 2.49
C LYS A 141 -16.31 0.89 3.83
N ALA A 142 -15.32 1.53 4.42
CA ALA A 142 -15.43 2.15 5.74
C ALA A 142 -16.00 3.57 5.69
N ALA A 143 -15.86 4.27 4.59
CA ALA A 143 -16.43 5.60 4.41
C ALA A 143 -17.95 5.53 4.31
N HIS A 144 -18.63 6.64 4.64
CA HIS A 144 -20.07 6.78 4.38
C HIS A 144 -20.36 6.80 2.87
N ILE A 145 -19.48 7.46 2.10
CA ILE A 145 -19.52 7.45 0.64
C ILE A 145 -18.21 6.84 0.13
N GLY A 146 -18.29 5.61 -0.34
CA GLY A 146 -17.17 4.91 -0.98
C GLY A 146 -17.18 5.08 -2.48
N VAL A 147 -16.12 5.65 -3.04
CA VAL A 147 -16.00 5.94 -4.48
C VAL A 147 -14.89 5.12 -5.10
N ALA A 148 -15.16 4.42 -6.18
CA ALA A 148 -14.15 3.80 -7.03
C ALA A 148 -13.83 4.71 -8.23
N MET A 149 -12.54 4.83 -8.53
CA MET A 149 -12.09 5.51 -9.76
C MET A 149 -12.50 4.72 -11.01
N GLY A 150 -12.69 5.39 -12.13
CA GLY A 150 -13.02 4.75 -13.41
C GLY A 150 -11.97 3.75 -13.90
N ASN A 151 -10.71 3.95 -13.52
CA ASN A 151 -9.58 3.03 -13.74
C ASN A 151 -9.38 2.01 -12.61
N ALA A 152 -10.29 1.94 -11.63
CA ALA A 152 -10.19 0.98 -10.53
C ALA A 152 -10.42 -0.47 -11.00
N THR A 153 -10.00 -1.43 -10.16
CA THR A 153 -10.28 -2.85 -10.38
C THR A 153 -11.79 -3.12 -10.33
N ASP A 154 -12.25 -4.15 -11.04
CA ASP A 154 -13.67 -4.50 -11.08
C ASP A 154 -14.19 -4.91 -9.70
N GLU A 155 -13.35 -5.54 -8.88
CA GLU A 155 -13.67 -5.91 -7.50
C GLU A 155 -13.92 -4.67 -6.63
N LEU A 156 -13.13 -3.61 -6.78
CA LEU A 156 -13.33 -2.37 -6.04
C LEU A 156 -14.57 -1.62 -6.51
N LYS A 157 -14.79 -1.55 -7.84
CA LYS A 157 -16.00 -0.95 -8.42
C LYS A 157 -17.28 -1.63 -7.93
N ALA A 158 -17.26 -2.97 -7.78
CA ALA A 158 -18.40 -3.73 -7.29
C ALA A 158 -18.73 -3.48 -5.80
N GLN A 159 -17.82 -2.89 -5.04
CA GLN A 159 -17.98 -2.63 -3.60
C GLN A 159 -18.15 -1.14 -3.27
N ALA A 160 -18.00 -0.27 -4.25
CA ALA A 160 -18.16 1.18 -4.07
C ALA A 160 -19.62 1.60 -4.26
N ASP A 161 -20.01 2.67 -3.57
CA ASP A 161 -21.34 3.29 -3.73
C ASP A 161 -21.46 4.04 -5.07
N TYR A 162 -20.33 4.53 -5.58
CA TYR A 162 -20.27 5.30 -6.83
C TYR A 162 -18.97 5.03 -7.58
N VAL A 163 -19.06 4.97 -8.91
CA VAL A 163 -17.90 4.91 -9.80
C VAL A 163 -17.76 6.24 -10.51
N THR A 164 -16.68 6.94 -10.23
CA THR A 164 -16.35 8.22 -10.89
C THR A 164 -15.57 8.01 -12.18
N ASP A 165 -15.07 9.07 -12.78
CA ASP A 165 -14.23 8.99 -13.98
C ASP A 165 -12.78 8.55 -13.65
N THR A 166 -11.96 8.38 -14.67
CA THR A 166 -10.58 7.94 -14.52
C THR A 166 -9.68 9.03 -13.93
N ASN A 167 -8.48 8.64 -13.50
CA ASN A 167 -7.44 9.58 -13.08
C ASN A 167 -7.03 10.56 -14.19
N GLU A 168 -7.07 10.13 -15.47
CA GLU A 168 -6.79 10.97 -16.63
C GLU A 168 -7.90 12.01 -16.90
N ASN A 169 -9.09 11.80 -16.36
CA ASN A 169 -10.29 12.61 -16.59
C ASN A 169 -10.80 13.29 -15.31
N ASP A 170 -9.92 13.64 -14.39
CA ASP A 170 -10.25 14.34 -13.15
C ASP A 170 -11.30 13.63 -12.27
N GLY A 171 -11.27 12.30 -12.20
CA GLY A 171 -12.27 11.50 -11.49
C GLY A 171 -12.49 11.92 -10.04
N VAL A 172 -11.42 12.20 -9.29
CA VAL A 172 -11.52 12.67 -7.89
C VAL A 172 -12.29 14.01 -7.82
N ALA A 173 -11.97 14.97 -8.67
CA ALA A 173 -12.64 16.26 -8.70
C ALA A 173 -14.11 16.13 -9.08
N LYS A 174 -14.44 15.21 -9.99
CA LYS A 174 -15.84 14.90 -10.37
C LYS A 174 -16.61 14.29 -9.22
N ALA A 175 -16.03 13.35 -8.47
CA ALA A 175 -16.64 12.77 -7.28
C ALA A 175 -16.93 13.83 -6.22
N ILE A 176 -15.97 14.71 -5.92
CA ILE A 176 -16.16 15.82 -4.97
C ILE A 176 -17.31 16.73 -5.40
N ARG A 177 -17.36 17.14 -6.67
CA ARG A 177 -18.47 17.99 -7.17
C ARG A 177 -19.82 17.28 -7.14
N HIS A 178 -19.84 15.97 -7.33
CA HIS A 178 -21.08 15.18 -7.34
C HIS A 178 -21.73 15.12 -5.95
N PHE A 179 -20.93 15.00 -4.88
CA PHE A 179 -21.43 14.81 -3.52
C PHE A 179 -21.39 16.07 -2.64
N MET A 180 -20.56 17.06 -2.99
CA MET A 180 -20.31 18.26 -2.17
C MET A 180 -20.55 19.58 -2.93
N GLY A 181 -20.98 19.52 -4.22
CA GLY A 181 -21.23 20.69 -5.09
C GLY A 181 -22.65 21.19 -5.07
#